data_d68abe5ec7a5e64e645361e5ce4b999a
#
_entry.id   d68abe5ec7a5e64e645361e5ce4b999a
#
_cell.length_a   1.000
_cell.length_b   1.000
_cell.length_c   1.000
_cell.angle_alpha   90.00
_cell.angle_beta   90.00
_cell.angle_gamma   90.00
#
_symmetry.space_group_name_H-M   'P 1'
#
loop_
_entity.id
_entity.type
_entity.pdbx_description
1 polymer ?
#
loop_
_entity_poly.entity_id
_entity_poly.type
_entity_poly.pdbx_seq_one_letter_code
_entity_poly.pdbx_strand_id
1 'polypeptide(L)'
;MTENLKALLVQARPDPSDELRLALEEQFREIRIAKNCGEAAMALWSDRPPHVVFTEVQLPDGNWADVLTLAGKASAPVNVIVVAPHVDVNFYIQAIERGAFDFIVPPLSAPELLHVVRTAGESALTRRRVQAATPPPDLPALLPLGEERGNEPAVAGAED
;
A
#
# COMPACT_ATOMS: atom_id res chain seq x y z
N MET A 1 3.78 11.58 12.53
CA MET A 1 4.86 12.35 11.89
C MET A 1 5.25 11.71 10.59
N THR A 2 5.37 12.52 9.57
CA THR A 2 5.73 12.04 8.24
C THR A 2 7.23 12.07 7.98
N GLU A 3 8.01 12.49 8.95
CA GLU A 3 9.45 12.69 8.78
C GLU A 3 10.20 11.43 8.38
N ASN A 4 9.75 10.29 8.85
CA ASN A 4 10.42 9.03 8.56
C ASN A 4 9.75 8.22 7.49
N LEU A 5 8.75 8.79 6.83
CA LEU A 5 8.01 8.09 5.80
C LEU A 5 8.66 8.25 4.45
N LYS A 6 8.59 7.19 3.67
CA LYS A 6 9.12 7.16 2.30
C LYS A 6 7.99 6.86 1.34
N ALA A 7 8.01 7.52 0.19
CA ALA A 7 6.98 7.34 -0.82
C ALA A 7 7.59 6.93 -2.14
N LEU A 8 6.78 6.26 -2.94
CA LEU A 8 7.10 5.93 -4.31
C LEU A 8 6.02 6.55 -5.18
N LEU A 9 6.42 7.33 -6.17
CA LEU A 9 5.50 7.90 -7.14
C LEU A 9 5.68 7.17 -8.46
N VAL A 10 4.67 6.43 -8.89
CA VAL A 10 4.71 5.68 -10.14
C VAL A 10 4.00 6.51 -11.20
N GLN A 11 4.79 7.07 -12.11
CA GLN A 11 4.32 8.07 -13.03
C GLN A 11 5.11 7.97 -14.32
N ALA A 12 4.42 7.60 -15.41
CA ALA A 12 5.08 7.38 -16.70
C ALA A 12 5.67 8.66 -17.26
N ARG A 13 4.99 9.78 -17.04
CA ARG A 13 5.44 11.08 -17.50
C ARG A 13 5.41 12.06 -16.35
N PRO A 14 6.41 12.92 -16.26
CA PRO A 14 6.34 13.97 -15.26
C PRO A 14 5.14 14.87 -15.57
N ASP A 15 4.42 15.23 -14.55
CA ASP A 15 3.35 16.22 -14.65
C ASP A 15 4.03 17.53 -15.05
N PRO A 16 3.52 18.22 -16.07
CA PRO A 16 4.13 19.50 -16.45
C PRO A 16 4.26 20.49 -15.30
N SER A 17 3.32 20.48 -14.36
CA SER A 17 3.39 21.37 -13.20
C SER A 17 4.17 20.74 -12.04
N ASP A 18 4.31 19.42 -12.02
CA ASP A 18 4.93 18.70 -10.90
C ASP A 18 4.31 19.03 -9.54
N GLU A 19 3.09 19.50 -9.54
CA GLU A 19 2.47 19.96 -8.30
C GLU A 19 2.34 18.86 -7.26
N LEU A 20 1.89 17.70 -7.71
CA LEU A 20 1.73 16.58 -6.78
C LEU A 20 3.08 16.15 -6.22
N ARG A 21 4.09 16.00 -7.09
CA ARG A 21 5.41 15.58 -6.65
C ARG A 21 6.01 16.57 -5.65
N LEU A 22 5.90 17.86 -5.95
CA LEU A 22 6.43 18.89 -5.06
C LEU A 22 5.73 18.88 -3.71
N ALA A 23 4.41 18.72 -3.73
CA ALA A 23 3.64 18.66 -2.48
C ALA A 23 4.01 17.43 -1.66
N LEU A 24 4.25 16.29 -2.33
CA LEU A 24 4.65 15.08 -1.64
C LEU A 24 6.06 15.20 -1.05
N GLU A 25 6.95 15.91 -1.75
CA GLU A 25 8.31 16.09 -1.26
C GLU A 25 8.35 16.80 0.09
N GLU A 26 7.35 17.62 0.36
CA GLU A 26 7.25 18.30 1.64
C GLU A 26 6.79 17.38 2.77
N GLN A 27 6.15 16.27 2.42
CA GLN A 27 5.52 15.39 3.40
C GLN A 27 6.32 14.14 3.71
N PHE A 28 7.21 13.75 2.82
CA PHE A 28 7.97 12.51 2.96
C PHE A 28 9.45 12.80 3.07
N ARG A 29 10.12 11.97 3.82
CA ARG A 29 11.57 12.07 3.96
C ARG A 29 12.26 11.78 2.63
N GLU A 30 11.73 10.85 1.88
CA GLU A 30 12.31 10.42 0.63
C GLU A 30 11.19 10.08 -0.34
N ILE A 31 11.32 10.52 -1.59
CA ILE A 31 10.42 10.14 -2.66
C ILE A 31 11.25 9.58 -3.79
N ARG A 32 10.87 8.38 -4.23
CA ARG A 32 11.43 7.78 -5.42
C ARG A 32 10.41 7.87 -6.54
N ILE A 33 10.89 7.96 -7.77
CA ILE A 33 10.03 8.00 -8.96
C ILE A 33 10.27 6.73 -9.75
N ALA A 34 9.18 6.04 -10.08
CA ALA A 34 9.21 4.89 -10.99
C ALA A 34 8.39 5.23 -12.21
N LYS A 35 8.88 4.93 -13.38
CA LYS A 35 8.22 5.31 -14.63
C LYS A 35 7.34 4.20 -15.19
N ASN A 36 7.42 3.03 -14.61
CA ASN A 36 6.66 1.88 -15.09
C ASN A 36 6.57 0.84 -13.96
N CYS A 37 5.85 -0.24 -14.22
CA CYS A 37 5.68 -1.30 -13.24
C CYS A 37 7.01 -1.99 -12.91
N GLY A 38 7.88 -2.16 -13.89
CA GLY A 38 9.17 -2.78 -13.65
C GLY A 38 10.01 -2.01 -12.65
N GLU A 39 10.08 -0.70 -12.80
CA GLU A 39 10.81 0.13 -11.85
C GLU A 39 10.13 0.15 -10.49
N ALA A 40 8.79 0.15 -10.49
CA ALA A 40 8.04 0.08 -9.23
C ALA A 40 8.36 -1.20 -8.48
N ALA A 41 8.44 -2.32 -9.20
CA ALA A 41 8.77 -3.60 -8.58
C ALA A 41 10.12 -3.56 -7.90
N MET A 42 11.11 -2.93 -8.55
CA MET A 42 12.45 -2.83 -7.97
C MET A 42 12.42 -2.07 -6.65
N ALA A 43 11.66 -0.99 -6.58
CA ALA A 43 11.55 -0.21 -5.35
C ALA A 43 10.75 -0.96 -4.27
N LEU A 44 9.66 -1.60 -4.68
CA LEU A 44 8.77 -2.29 -3.74
C LEU A 44 9.40 -3.53 -3.14
N TRP A 45 10.26 -4.21 -3.91
CA TRP A 45 10.88 -5.47 -3.46
C TRP A 45 12.29 -5.27 -2.92
N SER A 46 12.66 -4.02 -2.67
CA SER A 46 13.95 -3.72 -2.05
C SER A 46 13.89 -4.04 -0.55
N ASP A 47 15.04 -3.99 0.11
CA ASP A 47 15.14 -4.21 1.55
C ASP A 47 14.36 -3.17 2.34
N ARG A 48 14.17 -2.00 1.75
CA ARG A 48 13.48 -0.90 2.43
C ARG A 48 12.36 -0.39 1.52
N PRO A 49 11.25 -1.11 1.46
CA PRO A 49 10.15 -0.68 0.60
C PRO A 49 9.54 0.63 1.09
N PRO A 50 8.96 1.41 0.20
CA PRO A 50 8.28 2.64 0.60
C PRO A 50 7.08 2.32 1.49
N HIS A 51 6.66 3.29 2.25
CA HIS A 51 5.46 3.13 3.09
C HIS A 51 4.19 3.36 2.28
N VAL A 52 4.24 4.29 1.34
CA VAL A 52 3.08 4.69 0.55
C VAL A 52 3.49 4.79 -0.91
N VAL A 53 2.63 4.28 -1.78
CA VAL A 53 2.82 4.37 -3.23
C VAL A 53 1.68 5.20 -3.81
N PHE A 54 2.03 6.17 -4.64
CA PHE A 54 1.07 6.92 -5.43
C PHE A 54 1.25 6.49 -6.87
N THR A 55 0.22 5.93 -7.50
CA THR A 55 0.36 5.39 -8.84
C THR A 55 -0.67 5.97 -9.79
N GLU A 56 -0.23 6.25 -11.01
CA GLU A 56 -1.15 6.58 -12.08
C GLU A 56 -2.00 5.37 -12.46
N VAL A 57 -3.10 5.63 -13.16
CA VAL A 57 -4.03 4.58 -13.58
C VAL A 57 -3.41 3.71 -14.67
N GLN A 58 -2.78 4.34 -15.67
CA GLN A 58 -2.20 3.64 -16.81
C GLN A 58 -0.70 3.81 -16.83
N LEU A 59 0.01 2.73 -17.08
CA LEU A 59 1.46 2.72 -17.16
C LEU A 59 1.88 2.02 -18.45
N PRO A 60 3.11 2.27 -18.94
CA PRO A 60 3.54 1.69 -20.22
C PRO A 60 3.48 0.16 -20.25
N ASP A 61 3.71 -0.48 -19.11
CA ASP A 61 3.80 -1.94 -19.01
C ASP A 61 2.73 -2.51 -18.09
N GLY A 62 1.66 -1.77 -17.84
CA GLY A 62 0.59 -2.26 -16.97
C GLY A 62 -0.31 -1.15 -16.50
N ASN A 63 -0.82 -1.31 -15.28
CA ASN A 63 -1.74 -0.33 -14.72
C ASN A 63 -1.69 -0.37 -13.19
N TRP A 64 -2.56 0.41 -12.57
CA TRP A 64 -2.62 0.54 -11.12
C TRP A 64 -2.87 -0.80 -10.42
N ALA A 65 -3.64 -1.71 -11.04
CA ALA A 65 -3.90 -3.01 -10.43
C ALA A 65 -2.62 -3.84 -10.35
N ASP A 66 -1.75 -3.70 -11.35
CA ASP A 66 -0.46 -4.38 -11.32
C ASP A 66 0.41 -3.83 -10.18
N VAL A 67 0.36 -2.53 -9.95
CA VAL A 67 1.10 -1.93 -8.85
C VAL A 67 0.59 -2.44 -7.51
N LEU A 68 -0.73 -2.62 -7.36
CA LEU A 68 -1.29 -3.22 -6.15
C LEU A 68 -0.75 -4.62 -5.92
N THR A 69 -0.70 -5.42 -6.98
CA THR A 69 -0.18 -6.78 -6.90
C THR A 69 1.30 -6.77 -6.47
N LEU A 70 2.08 -5.88 -7.07
CA LEU A 70 3.49 -5.75 -6.73
C LEU A 70 3.68 -5.34 -5.27
N ALA A 71 2.88 -4.38 -4.82
CA ALA A 71 2.96 -3.91 -3.45
C ALA A 71 2.59 -4.99 -2.44
N GLY A 72 1.66 -5.86 -2.81
CA GLY A 72 1.26 -6.96 -1.95
C GLY A 72 2.36 -7.97 -1.71
N LYS A 73 3.39 -7.98 -2.56
CA LYS A 73 4.52 -8.90 -2.43
C LYS A 73 5.75 -8.25 -1.79
N ALA A 74 5.61 -7.03 -1.32
CA ALA A 74 6.72 -6.35 -0.64
C ALA A 74 6.97 -7.01 0.72
N SER A 75 8.20 -6.84 1.21
CA SER A 75 8.61 -7.45 2.48
C SER A 75 7.96 -6.80 3.69
N ALA A 76 7.35 -5.65 3.52
CA ALA A 76 6.65 -4.93 4.59
C ALA A 76 5.36 -4.33 4.03
N PRO A 77 4.37 -4.07 4.88
CA PRO A 77 3.12 -3.46 4.42
C PRO A 77 3.33 -2.13 3.72
N VAL A 78 2.68 -1.96 2.59
CA VAL A 78 2.75 -0.77 1.75
C VAL A 78 1.31 -0.38 1.40
N ASN A 79 0.98 0.89 1.55
CA ASN A 79 -0.33 1.38 1.14
C ASN A 79 -0.23 2.02 -0.24
N VAL A 80 -1.19 1.69 -1.10
CA VAL A 80 -1.22 2.19 -2.48
C VAL A 80 -2.37 3.16 -2.63
N ILE A 81 -2.08 4.33 -3.16
CA ILE A 81 -3.06 5.35 -3.47
C ILE A 81 -3.09 5.53 -4.98
N VAL A 82 -4.28 5.40 -5.56
CA VAL A 82 -4.45 5.57 -7.00
C VAL A 82 -4.70 7.04 -7.29
N VAL A 83 -3.93 7.60 -8.22
CA VAL A 83 -4.04 8.99 -8.63
C VAL A 83 -4.72 8.99 -10.01
N ALA A 84 -5.97 9.43 -10.05
CA ALA A 84 -6.75 9.40 -11.27
C ALA A 84 -6.95 10.81 -11.83
N PRO A 85 -7.07 10.94 -13.15
CA PRO A 85 -7.28 12.26 -13.74
C PRO A 85 -8.71 12.79 -13.57
N HIS A 86 -9.67 11.89 -13.36
CA HIS A 86 -11.07 12.27 -13.26
C HIS A 86 -11.77 11.51 -12.16
N VAL A 87 -12.83 12.11 -11.62
CA VAL A 87 -13.69 11.44 -10.66
C VAL A 87 -14.52 10.40 -11.39
N ASP A 88 -14.46 9.16 -10.90
CA ASP A 88 -15.22 8.04 -11.46
C ASP A 88 -15.57 7.11 -10.29
N VAL A 89 -16.84 7.13 -9.90
CA VAL A 89 -17.30 6.39 -8.72
C VAL A 89 -17.10 4.88 -8.90
N ASN A 90 -17.40 4.36 -10.08
CA ASN A 90 -17.23 2.93 -10.33
C ASN A 90 -15.77 2.52 -10.24
N PHE A 91 -14.88 3.34 -10.77
CA PHE A 91 -13.45 3.08 -10.70
C PHE A 91 -12.96 3.17 -9.25
N TYR A 92 -13.46 4.17 -8.51
CA TYR A 92 -13.12 4.31 -7.10
C TYR A 92 -13.48 3.04 -6.34
N ILE A 93 -14.69 2.52 -6.56
CA ILE A 93 -15.14 1.30 -5.89
C ILE A 93 -14.23 0.13 -6.25
N GLN A 94 -13.90 -0.03 -7.54
CA GLN A 94 -13.02 -1.11 -7.97
C GLN A 94 -11.64 -1.01 -7.29
N ALA A 95 -11.10 0.20 -7.23
CA ALA A 95 -9.78 0.40 -6.64
C ALA A 95 -9.77 0.01 -5.16
N ILE A 96 -10.76 0.46 -4.42
CA ILE A 96 -10.84 0.16 -2.99
C ILE A 96 -11.09 -1.34 -2.77
N GLU A 97 -11.96 -1.95 -3.58
CA GLU A 97 -12.24 -3.38 -3.45
C GLU A 97 -11.01 -4.24 -3.74
N ARG A 98 -10.12 -3.75 -4.59
CA ARG A 98 -8.90 -4.49 -4.91
C ARG A 98 -7.77 -4.24 -3.93
N GLY A 99 -7.99 -3.37 -2.95
CA GLY A 99 -7.00 -3.17 -1.89
C GLY A 99 -6.27 -1.86 -1.92
N ALA A 100 -6.66 -0.92 -2.80
CA ALA A 100 -6.08 0.41 -2.76
C ALA A 100 -6.46 1.06 -1.44
N PHE A 101 -5.52 1.77 -0.84
CA PHE A 101 -5.79 2.47 0.41
C PHE A 101 -6.69 3.67 0.17
N ASP A 102 -6.47 4.36 -0.93
CA ASP A 102 -7.26 5.53 -1.27
C ASP A 102 -7.17 5.79 -2.77
N PHE A 103 -7.97 6.75 -3.21
CA PHE A 103 -8.10 7.12 -4.62
C PHE A 103 -8.24 8.63 -4.63
N ILE A 104 -7.31 9.33 -5.26
CA ILE A 104 -7.32 10.78 -5.25
C ILE A 104 -7.36 11.33 -6.67
N VAL A 105 -7.94 12.51 -6.82
CA VAL A 105 -8.04 13.21 -8.10
C VAL A 105 -7.47 14.61 -7.90
N PRO A 106 -6.24 14.85 -8.36
CA PRO A 106 -5.66 16.19 -8.22
C PRO A 106 -6.43 17.22 -9.04
N PRO A 107 -6.36 18.48 -8.67
CA PRO A 107 -5.56 19.03 -7.59
C PRO A 107 -6.22 18.85 -6.24
N LEU A 108 -5.40 18.66 -5.21
CA LEU A 108 -5.87 18.58 -3.82
C LEU A 108 -5.41 19.81 -3.07
N SER A 109 -6.23 20.27 -2.13
CA SER A 109 -5.77 21.32 -1.22
C SER A 109 -4.68 20.75 -0.32
N ALA A 110 -3.88 21.64 0.26
CA ALA A 110 -2.83 21.21 1.17
C ALA A 110 -3.38 20.39 2.35
N PRO A 111 -4.49 20.82 3.00
CA PRO A 111 -5.06 20.00 4.07
C PRO A 111 -5.55 18.63 3.61
N GLU A 112 -6.15 18.56 2.42
CA GLU A 112 -6.61 17.27 1.89
C GLU A 112 -5.43 16.32 1.65
N LEU A 113 -4.39 16.84 1.02
CA LEU A 113 -3.21 16.00 0.74
C LEU A 113 -2.54 15.57 2.03
N LEU A 114 -2.39 16.48 2.99
CA LEU A 114 -1.79 16.14 4.27
C LEU A 114 -2.58 15.05 4.98
N HIS A 115 -3.91 15.12 4.93
CA HIS A 115 -4.76 14.10 5.55
C HIS A 115 -4.52 12.73 4.90
N VAL A 116 -4.49 12.67 3.58
CA VAL A 116 -4.26 11.42 2.85
C VAL A 116 -2.89 10.84 3.19
N VAL A 117 -1.86 11.68 3.14
CA VAL A 117 -0.50 11.27 3.42
C VAL A 117 -0.38 10.74 4.84
N ARG A 118 -0.92 11.48 5.79
CA ARG A 118 -0.82 11.12 7.20
C ARG A 118 -1.55 9.81 7.48
N THR A 119 -2.77 9.68 6.96
CA THR A 119 -3.56 8.49 7.19
C THR A 119 -2.90 7.26 6.57
N ALA A 120 -2.44 7.37 5.34
CA ALA A 120 -1.79 6.25 4.66
C ALA A 120 -0.46 5.89 5.31
N GLY A 121 0.31 6.91 5.69
CA GLY A 121 1.60 6.68 6.32
C GLY A 121 1.47 6.04 7.69
N GLU A 122 0.57 6.54 8.51
CA GLU A 122 0.36 5.98 9.85
C GLU A 122 -0.18 4.56 9.79
N SER A 123 -1.06 4.30 8.83
CA SER A 123 -1.56 2.95 8.64
C SER A 123 -0.43 1.98 8.28
N ALA A 124 0.46 2.38 7.37
CA ALA A 124 1.58 1.54 6.98
C ALA A 124 2.51 1.29 8.16
N LEU A 125 2.82 2.33 8.93
CA LEU A 125 3.68 2.18 10.10
C LEU A 125 3.06 1.26 11.14
N THR A 126 1.77 1.41 11.39
CA THR A 126 1.08 0.56 12.36
C THR A 126 1.11 -0.89 11.94
N ARG A 127 0.80 -1.15 10.66
CA ARG A 127 0.82 -2.52 10.15
C ARG A 127 2.22 -3.13 10.19
N ARG A 128 3.25 -2.32 9.96
CA ARG A 128 4.63 -2.81 10.04
C ARG A 128 5.03 -3.15 11.47
N ARG A 129 4.55 -2.38 12.44
CA ARG A 129 4.78 -2.70 13.85
C ARG A 129 4.09 -3.99 14.24
N VAL A 130 2.87 -4.18 13.79
CA VAL A 130 2.13 -5.40 14.06
C VAL A 130 2.84 -6.59 13.41
N GLN A 131 3.29 -6.45 12.18
CA GLN A 131 4.01 -7.51 11.49
C GLN A 131 5.30 -7.88 12.24
N ALA A 132 6.04 -6.88 12.71
CA ALA A 132 7.29 -7.12 13.43
C ALA A 132 7.05 -7.79 14.77
N ALA A 133 5.91 -7.52 15.40
CA ALA A 133 5.58 -8.11 16.70
C ALA A 133 4.95 -9.49 16.57
N THR A 134 4.52 -9.88 15.38
CA THR A 134 3.87 -11.16 15.16
C THR A 134 4.92 -12.26 15.07
N PRO A 135 4.74 -13.38 15.78
CA PRO A 135 5.69 -14.49 15.66
C PRO A 135 5.72 -15.05 14.24
N PRO A 136 6.84 -15.65 13.86
CA PRO A 136 6.92 -16.28 12.53
C PRO A 136 5.83 -17.32 12.37
N PRO A 137 5.30 -17.48 11.15
CA PRO A 137 4.21 -18.43 10.94
C PRO A 137 4.59 -19.88 11.15
N ASP A 138 5.85 -20.20 11.16
CA ASP A 138 6.29 -21.58 11.39
C ASP A 138 6.44 -21.94 12.85
N LEU A 139 6.21 -21.00 13.76
CA LEU A 139 6.22 -21.31 15.17
C LEU A 139 4.98 -22.10 15.55
N PRO A 140 5.12 -23.13 16.39
CA PRO A 140 3.97 -23.93 16.78
C PRO A 140 3.12 -23.19 17.77
N ALA A 141 2.73 -22.15 17.52
CA ALA A 141 1.95 -21.41 18.41
C ALA A 141 0.58 -21.79 18.35
N LEU A 142 0.62 -22.00 18.31
CA LEU A 142 -0.43 -21.86 18.09
C LEU A 142 -1.47 -22.48 18.03
N LEU A 143 -1.41 -22.73 18.06
CA LEU A 143 -2.10 -23.36 17.85
C LEU A 143 -3.05 -23.51 18.17
N PRO A 144 -3.40 -23.47 18.48
CA PRO A 144 -4.20 -23.83 18.66
C PRO A 144 -5.05 -23.82 18.48
N LEU A 145 -5.11 -23.70 18.42
CA LEU A 145 -5.71 -23.92 18.38
C LEU A 145 -6.47 -23.97 18.21
N GLY A 146 -6.83 -24.05 17.98
CA GLY A 146 -7.23 -24.58 17.72
C GLY A 146 -7.96 -24.41 17.35
N GLU A 147 -8.23 -24.69 17.16
CA GLU A 147 -8.45 -25.28 16.81
C GLU A 147 -9.06 -25.20 16.46
N GLU A 148 -9.49 -25.01 16.26
CA GLU A 148 -9.68 -25.75 16.00
C GLU A 148 -10.19 -25.87 15.64
N ARG A 149 -10.73 -25.61 15.54
CA ARG A 149 -10.87 -26.50 15.25
C ARG A 149 -11.20 -26.87 15.06
N GLY A 150 -11.69 -26.75 15.35
CA GLY A 150 -11.62 -27.89 15.34
C GLY A 150 -11.98 -27.94 15.38
N ASN A 151 -12.74 -28.19 15.94
CA ASN A 151 -12.81 -29.18 16.19
C ASN A 151 -13.10 -29.38 16.35
N GLU A 152 -13.29 -28.97 16.38
CA GLU A 152 -13.26 -30.02 16.70
C GLU A 152 -13.43 -30.54 16.85
N PRO A 153 -13.68 -30.34 17.02
CA PRO A 153 -13.63 -31.49 17.27
C PRO A 153 -13.69 -31.92 17.40
N ALA A 154 -13.95 -31.67 17.40
CA ALA A 154 -13.67 -32.79 17.65
C ALA A 154 -13.75 -33.09 17.85
N VAL A 155 -14.26 -32.89 17.98
CA VAL A 155 -14.07 -33.87 18.27
C VAL A 155 -14.10 -34.34 18.30
N ALA A 156 -14.60 -34.19 18.40
CA ALA A 156 -14.39 -35.17 18.55
C ALA A 156 -14.38 -35.62 18.54
N GLY A 157 -15.11 -35.77 19.05
CA GLY A 157 -14.94 -36.80 19.09
C GLY A 157 -15.09 -36.91 19.26
N ALA A 158 -15.15 -36.44 19.30
CA ALA A 158 -15.14 -37.08 19.56
C ALA A 158 -15.39 -37.20 19.75
N GLU A 159 -15.92 -37.17 20.16
CA GLU A 159 -15.95 -37.66 20.32
C GLU A 159 -15.93 -37.89 20.08
N ASP A 160 -16.34 -37.51 20.20
CA ASP A 160 -16.18 -38.19 20.05
C ASP A 160 -16.02 -38.45 19.92
#